data_07b2705cc39ef71d449d132022003d0e
#
_entry.id   07b2705cc39ef71d449d132022003d0e
#
_cell.length_a   1.000
_cell.length_b   1.000
_cell.length_c   1.000
_cell.angle_alpha   90.00
_cell.angle_beta   90.00
_cell.angle_gamma   90.00
#
_symmetry.space_group_name_H-M   'P 1'
#
loop_
_entity.id
_entity.type
_entity.pdbx_description
1 polymer ?
#
loop_
_entity_poly.entity_id
_entity_poly.type
_entity_poly.pdbx_seq_one_letter_code
_entity_poly.pdbx_strand_id
1 'polypeptide(L)'
;MDDLNRIIKYNSLLSIYGELLSTRQKDILEQYFNFNLSISEIAESNNISRAAVEDAIKKGQKKLDEFELELNIYKEKSEIRALLDKAQNVKDESELKSILEEIKKVINNGIWIVNA
;
A
#
# COMPACT_ATOMS: atom_id res chain seq x y z
N MET A 1 2.50 -1.13 18.46
CA MET A 1 1.55 -1.03 17.38
C MET A 1 2.16 -1.07 16.01
N ASP A 2 3.46 -1.31 15.98
CA ASP A 2 4.16 -1.45 14.70
C ASP A 2 3.61 -2.57 13.85
N ASP A 3 3.18 -3.66 14.50
CA ASP A 3 2.65 -4.82 13.78
C ASP A 3 1.37 -4.50 13.02
N LEU A 4 0.43 -3.79 13.65
CA LEU A 4 -0.81 -3.40 12.99
C LEU A 4 -0.55 -2.41 11.86
N ASN A 5 0.28 -1.41 12.11
CA ASN A 5 0.64 -0.42 11.08
C ASN A 5 1.37 -1.07 9.92
N ARG A 6 2.24 -2.04 10.21
CA ARG A 6 2.94 -2.82 9.19
C ARG A 6 1.96 -3.62 8.34
N ILE A 7 1.01 -4.29 8.95
CA ILE A 7 0.00 -5.08 8.25
C ILE A 7 -0.84 -4.18 7.34
N ILE A 8 -1.30 -3.05 7.85
CA ILE A 8 -2.09 -2.08 7.08
C ILE A 8 -1.28 -1.57 5.88
N LYS A 9 -0.04 -1.19 6.12
CA LYS A 9 0.85 -0.70 5.07
C LYS A 9 1.03 -1.72 3.96
N TYR A 10 1.43 -2.95 4.30
CA TYR A 10 1.71 -3.97 3.27
C TYR A 10 0.46 -4.48 2.60
N ASN A 11 -0.68 -4.52 3.27
CA ASN A 11 -1.96 -4.78 2.60
C ASN A 11 -2.26 -3.72 1.55
N SER A 12 -2.00 -2.46 1.87
CA SER A 12 -2.20 -1.37 0.93
C SER A 12 -1.24 -1.45 -0.25
N LEU A 13 0.05 -1.69 0.02
CA LEU A 13 1.04 -1.85 -1.04
C LEU A 13 0.74 -3.05 -1.93
N LEU A 14 0.29 -4.14 -1.33
CA LEU A 14 -0.08 -5.34 -2.06
C LEU A 14 -1.29 -5.10 -2.97
N SER A 15 -2.26 -4.33 -2.49
CA SER A 15 -3.42 -3.94 -3.29
C SER A 15 -3.01 -3.11 -4.52
N ILE A 16 -2.03 -2.23 -4.34
CA ILE A 16 -1.57 -1.33 -5.41
C ILE A 16 -0.63 -2.05 -6.38
N TYR A 17 0.37 -2.76 -5.84
CA TYR A 17 1.50 -3.28 -6.62
C TYR A 17 1.50 -4.80 -6.75
N GLY A 18 0.55 -5.51 -6.17
CA GLY A 18 0.56 -6.97 -6.11
C GLY A 18 0.68 -7.64 -7.49
N GLU A 19 0.06 -7.05 -8.50
CA GLU A 19 0.12 -7.60 -9.86
C GLU A 19 1.53 -7.54 -10.48
N LEU A 20 2.43 -6.76 -9.88
CA LEU A 20 3.82 -6.66 -10.33
C LEU A 20 4.72 -7.73 -9.69
N LEU A 21 4.20 -8.47 -8.72
CA LEU A 21 4.91 -9.57 -8.08
C LEU A 21 4.70 -10.86 -8.87
N SER A 22 5.56 -11.86 -8.64
CA SER A 22 5.28 -13.20 -9.15
C SER A 22 3.99 -13.72 -8.49
N THR A 23 3.29 -14.62 -9.17
CA THR A 23 2.06 -15.20 -8.63
C THR A 23 2.29 -15.82 -7.26
N ARG A 24 3.39 -16.55 -7.09
CA ARG A 24 3.73 -17.18 -5.82
C ARG A 24 3.99 -16.16 -4.71
N GLN A 25 4.76 -15.11 -4.97
CA GLN A 25 5.01 -14.07 -3.99
C GLN A 25 3.72 -13.37 -3.57
N LYS A 26 2.89 -13.02 -4.56
CA LYS A 26 1.61 -12.39 -4.30
C LYS A 26 0.74 -13.26 -3.41
N ASP A 27 0.59 -14.54 -3.74
CA ASP A 27 -0.24 -15.48 -2.98
C ASP A 27 0.23 -15.62 -1.53
N ILE A 28 1.53 -15.77 -1.33
CA ILE A 28 2.09 -15.92 0.02
C ILE A 28 1.90 -14.64 0.83
N LEU A 29 2.14 -13.47 0.22
CA LEU A 29 1.95 -12.19 0.90
C LEU A 29 0.49 -11.96 1.26
N GLU A 30 -0.45 -12.33 0.39
CA GLU A 30 -1.87 -12.23 0.70
C GLU A 30 -2.27 -13.13 1.87
N GLN A 31 -1.77 -14.35 1.91
CA GLN A 31 -2.04 -15.27 3.00
C GLN A 31 -1.52 -14.70 4.32
N TYR A 32 -0.35 -14.11 4.31
CA TYR A 32 0.28 -13.57 5.51
C TYR A 32 -0.35 -12.25 5.97
N PHE A 33 -0.46 -11.27 5.07
CA PHE A 33 -0.93 -9.93 5.44
C PHE A 33 -2.44 -9.78 5.39
N ASN A 34 -3.11 -10.40 4.43
CA ASN A 34 -4.53 -10.22 4.23
C ASN A 34 -5.37 -11.21 5.02
N PHE A 35 -4.94 -12.48 5.06
CA PHE A 35 -5.67 -13.54 5.74
C PHE A 35 -5.11 -13.88 7.11
N ASN A 36 -4.06 -13.21 7.53
CA ASN A 36 -3.45 -13.35 8.85
C ASN A 36 -3.06 -14.80 9.20
N LEU A 37 -2.57 -15.54 8.22
CA LEU A 37 -2.08 -16.90 8.45
C LEU A 37 -0.66 -16.85 9.01
N SER A 38 -0.36 -17.82 9.88
CA SER A 38 1.00 -17.97 10.40
C SER A 38 1.93 -18.54 9.34
N ILE A 39 3.23 -18.36 9.54
CA ILE A 39 4.23 -18.93 8.64
C ILE A 39 4.06 -20.45 8.55
N SER A 40 3.79 -21.11 9.67
CA SER A 40 3.55 -22.56 9.70
C SER A 40 2.33 -22.96 8.88
N GLU A 41 1.24 -22.23 9.02
CA GLU A 41 0.00 -22.49 8.25
C GLU A 41 0.23 -22.31 6.75
N ILE A 42 0.94 -21.25 6.37
CA ILE A 42 1.26 -20.97 4.97
C ILE A 42 2.15 -22.09 4.40
N ALA A 43 3.18 -22.48 5.15
CA ALA A 43 4.09 -23.56 4.74
C ALA A 43 3.32 -24.85 4.50
N GLU A 44 2.45 -25.22 5.42
CA GLU A 44 1.66 -26.43 5.31
C GLU A 44 0.70 -26.39 4.13
N SER A 45 -0.07 -25.32 3.98
CA SER A 45 -1.06 -25.21 2.92
C SER A 45 -0.44 -25.11 1.52
N ASN A 46 0.78 -24.58 1.42
CA ASN A 46 1.47 -24.45 0.14
C ASN A 46 2.48 -25.56 -0.13
N ASN A 47 2.62 -26.48 0.82
CA ASN A 47 3.53 -27.63 0.72
C ASN A 47 4.98 -27.20 0.47
N ILE A 48 5.43 -26.21 1.22
CA ILE A 48 6.79 -25.69 1.19
C ILE A 48 7.33 -25.54 2.60
N SER A 49 8.63 -25.32 2.75
CA SER A 49 9.24 -25.14 4.07
C SER A 49 8.90 -23.79 4.67
N ARG A 50 8.99 -23.71 6.01
CA ARG A 50 8.84 -22.43 6.72
C ARG A 50 9.88 -21.43 6.26
N ALA A 51 11.12 -21.88 6.04
CA ALA A 51 12.19 -21.03 5.53
C ALA A 51 11.84 -20.44 4.16
N ALA A 52 11.22 -21.24 3.29
CA ALA A 52 10.78 -20.77 1.98
C ALA A 52 9.68 -19.70 2.09
N VAL A 53 8.76 -19.86 3.06
CA VAL A 53 7.73 -18.85 3.32
C VAL A 53 8.36 -17.54 3.80
N GLU A 54 9.25 -17.63 4.79
CA GLU A 54 9.95 -16.47 5.32
C GLU A 54 10.71 -15.71 4.23
N ASP A 55 11.40 -16.44 3.38
CA ASP A 55 12.14 -15.86 2.26
C ASP A 55 11.20 -15.16 1.26
N ALA A 56 10.10 -15.80 0.93
CA ALA A 56 9.12 -15.22 0.02
C ALA A 56 8.52 -13.93 0.59
N ILE A 57 8.22 -13.91 1.88
CA ILE A 57 7.69 -12.71 2.54
C ILE A 57 8.72 -11.59 2.50
N LYS A 58 9.96 -11.86 2.87
CA LYS A 58 11.03 -10.86 2.86
C LYS A 58 11.26 -10.27 1.48
N LYS A 59 11.38 -11.14 0.47
CA LYS A 59 11.63 -10.72 -0.91
C LYS A 59 10.46 -9.94 -1.48
N GLY A 60 9.24 -10.39 -1.18
CA GLY A 60 8.04 -9.70 -1.63
C GLY A 60 7.90 -8.32 -1.00
N GLN A 61 8.12 -8.21 0.31
CA GLN A 61 8.11 -6.92 0.99
C GLN A 61 9.14 -5.96 0.41
N LYS A 62 10.34 -6.45 0.15
CA LYS A 62 11.40 -5.64 -0.44
C LYS A 62 10.98 -5.08 -1.79
N LYS A 63 10.37 -5.91 -2.64
CA LYS A 63 9.87 -5.46 -3.94
C LYS A 63 8.77 -4.41 -3.81
N LEU A 64 7.83 -4.63 -2.90
CA LEU A 64 6.76 -3.66 -2.66
C LEU A 64 7.34 -2.32 -2.21
N ASP A 65 8.32 -2.34 -1.31
CA ASP A 65 8.99 -1.12 -0.85
C ASP A 65 9.73 -0.42 -1.98
N GLU A 66 10.37 -1.16 -2.86
CA GLU A 66 11.07 -0.61 -4.02
C GLU A 66 10.09 0.05 -5.00
N PHE A 67 8.96 -0.61 -5.28
CA PHE A 67 7.92 -0.01 -6.14
C PHE A 67 7.39 1.28 -5.53
N GLU A 68 7.12 1.27 -4.24
CA GLU A 68 6.61 2.47 -3.57
C GLU A 68 7.63 3.61 -3.59
N LEU A 69 8.90 3.30 -3.37
CA LEU A 69 9.96 4.29 -3.43
C LEU A 69 10.01 4.99 -4.79
N GLU A 70 9.82 4.23 -5.86
CA GLU A 70 9.86 4.76 -7.22
C GLU A 70 8.55 5.47 -7.62
N LEU A 71 7.40 4.91 -7.23
CA LEU A 71 6.12 5.36 -7.77
C LEU A 71 5.31 6.23 -6.82
N ASN A 72 5.52 6.09 -5.51
CA ASN A 72 4.85 6.90 -4.47
C ASN A 72 3.31 6.88 -4.51
N ILE A 73 2.70 5.85 -5.08
CA ILE A 73 1.23 5.81 -5.23
C ILE A 73 0.54 5.72 -3.87
N TYR A 74 1.06 4.89 -2.96
CA TYR A 74 0.49 4.76 -1.61
C TYR A 74 0.59 6.08 -0.85
N LYS A 75 1.75 6.72 -0.90
CA LYS A 75 1.99 8.01 -0.24
C LYS A 75 1.03 9.08 -0.76
N GLU A 76 0.89 9.18 -2.07
CA GLU A 76 0.01 10.16 -2.68
C GLU A 76 -1.45 9.92 -2.35
N LYS A 77 -1.89 8.66 -2.40
CA LYS A 77 -3.26 8.29 -1.98
C LYS A 77 -3.53 8.65 -0.53
N SER A 78 -2.55 8.42 0.34
CA SER A 78 -2.66 8.75 1.76
C SER A 78 -2.77 10.25 1.98
N GLU A 79 -2.00 11.05 1.25
CA GLU A 79 -2.04 12.50 1.31
C GLU A 79 -3.41 13.03 0.83
N ILE A 80 -3.90 12.51 -0.28
CA ILE A 80 -5.20 12.90 -0.82
C ILE A 80 -6.31 12.53 0.15
N ARG A 81 -6.26 11.33 0.71
CA ARG A 81 -7.27 10.90 1.69
C ARG A 81 -7.30 11.81 2.92
N ALA A 82 -6.12 12.17 3.44
CA ALA A 82 -6.04 13.08 4.58
C ALA A 82 -6.64 14.45 4.25
N LEU A 83 -6.38 14.95 3.06
CA LEU A 83 -6.94 16.23 2.61
C LEU A 83 -8.47 16.16 2.42
N LEU A 84 -8.96 15.04 1.89
CA LEU A 84 -10.40 14.83 1.73
C LEU A 84 -11.11 14.75 3.08
N ASP A 85 -10.51 14.04 4.05
CA ASP A 85 -11.05 13.95 5.41
C ASP A 85 -11.13 15.34 6.05
N LYS A 86 -10.08 16.12 5.87
CA LYS A 86 -10.03 17.49 6.37
C LYS A 86 -11.10 18.36 5.71
N ALA A 87 -11.28 18.20 4.40
CA ALA A 87 -12.30 18.96 3.64
C ALA A 87 -13.71 18.67 4.12
N GLN A 88 -14.00 17.45 4.53
CA GLN A 88 -15.33 17.08 5.03
C GLN A 88 -15.72 17.78 6.33
N ASN A 89 -14.74 18.24 7.10
CA ASN A 89 -14.96 18.89 8.39
C ASN A 89 -14.87 20.42 8.33
N VAL A 90 -14.64 20.97 7.15
CA VAL A 90 -14.50 22.40 6.95
C VAL A 90 -15.88 23.04 6.75
N LYS A 91 -16.08 24.20 7.36
CA LYS A 91 -17.32 24.97 7.23
C LYS A 91 -17.13 26.26 6.45
N ASP A 92 -15.89 26.70 6.31
CA ASP A 92 -15.54 27.92 5.61
C ASP A 92 -15.21 27.60 4.14
N GLU A 93 -15.89 28.30 3.25
CA GLU A 93 -15.69 28.11 1.80
C GLU A 93 -14.26 28.42 1.36
N SER A 94 -13.67 29.45 1.93
CA SER A 94 -12.29 29.83 1.60
C SER A 94 -11.30 28.72 1.97
N GLU A 95 -11.48 28.13 3.15
CA GLU A 95 -10.65 27.04 3.63
C GLU A 95 -10.84 25.79 2.76
N LEU A 96 -12.07 25.52 2.35
CA LEU A 96 -12.37 24.40 1.45
C LEU A 96 -11.64 24.56 0.12
N LYS A 97 -11.68 25.75 -0.46
CA LYS A 97 -10.98 26.03 -1.72
C LYS A 97 -9.48 25.81 -1.59
N SER A 98 -8.91 26.21 -0.47
CA SER A 98 -7.48 26.01 -0.19
C SER A 98 -7.12 24.52 -0.16
N ILE A 99 -7.95 23.71 0.48
CA ILE A 99 -7.73 22.25 0.54
C ILE A 99 -7.84 21.63 -0.85
N LEU A 100 -8.82 22.04 -1.64
CA LEU A 100 -8.97 21.55 -3.01
C LEU A 100 -7.74 21.88 -3.88
N GLU A 101 -7.16 23.06 -3.70
CA GLU A 101 -5.93 23.41 -4.39
C GLU A 101 -4.74 22.55 -3.97
N GLU A 102 -4.66 22.20 -2.67
CA GLU A 102 -3.62 21.28 -2.21
C GLU A 102 -3.78 19.89 -2.82
N ILE A 103 -5.02 19.40 -2.94
CA ILE A 103 -5.30 18.12 -3.58
C ILE A 103 -4.84 18.14 -5.04
N LYS A 104 -5.13 19.22 -5.76
CA LYS A 104 -4.67 19.38 -7.14
C LYS A 104 -3.15 19.32 -7.24
N LYS A 105 -2.44 19.92 -6.29
CA LYS A 105 -0.97 19.88 -6.27
C LYS A 105 -0.45 18.47 -6.10
N VAL A 106 -1.04 17.68 -5.19
CA VAL A 106 -0.64 16.29 -5.01
C VAL A 106 -0.84 15.50 -6.30
N ILE A 107 -1.99 15.66 -6.95
CA ILE A 107 -2.30 14.98 -8.21
C ILE A 107 -1.33 15.41 -9.30
N ASN A 108 -1.07 16.71 -9.42
CA ASN A 108 -0.21 17.25 -10.47
C ASN A 108 1.26 16.88 -10.32
N ASN A 109 1.69 16.52 -9.11
CA ASN A 109 3.05 16.08 -8.84
C ASN A 109 3.22 14.58 -8.89
N GLY A 110 2.14 13.83 -9.09
CA GLY A 110 2.16 12.38 -9.12
C GLY A 110 2.39 11.80 -10.51
N ILE A 111 2.58 10.49 -10.55
CA ILE A 111 2.84 9.78 -11.81
C ILE A 111 1.60 9.69 -12.71
N TRP A 112 0.44 9.95 -12.16
CA TRP A 112 -0.83 9.92 -12.89
C TRP A 112 -1.24 11.26 -13.47
N ILE A 113 -0.30 12.17 -13.59
CA ILE A 113 -0.56 13.44 -14.25
C ILE A 113 -0.95 13.15 -15.68
N VAL A 114 -2.12 13.63 -16.03
CA VAL A 114 -2.54 13.69 -17.42
C VAL A 114 -2.23 15.07 -17.89
N ASN A 115 -1.43 15.18 -18.92
CA ASN A 115 -1.15 16.48 -19.50
C ASN A 115 -2.44 17.09 -19.99
N ALA A 116 -2.80 18.09 -19.32
CA ALA A 116 -3.94 18.88 -19.76
C ALA A 116 -3.48 19.95 -20.73
#